data_360e08f465233061c667ea8434d20334
#
_entry.id   360e08f465233061c667ea8434d20334
#
_cell.length_a   1.000
_cell.length_b   1.000
_cell.length_c   1.000
_cell.angle_alpha   90.00
_cell.angle_beta   90.00
_cell.angle_gamma   90.00
#
_symmetry.space_group_name_H-M   'P 1'
#
loop_
_entity.id
_entity.type
_entity.pdbx_description
1 polymer ?
#
loop_
_entity_poly.entity_id
_entity_poly.type
_entity_poly.pdbx_seq_one_letter_code
_entity_poly.pdbx_strand_id
1 'polypeptide(L)'
;MTRYGAQFGPDITFLGVPRCDLDDASSYADADVVIVGAPFDGGTSHRPGTRFGPRAIRMTDYLGHDGSRPSRALRTDGLKDLRVLDAGDVEMQPGDILKALGGLEAAVERVTRAGAIPVVLGGDHSIAFADATGGANVLGHGRVSMIHFDAHAGTGNIEGTRV
;
A
#
# COMPACT_ATOMS: atom_id res chain seq x y z
N MET A 1 -15.07 -6.01 19.95
CA MET A 1 -15.20 -5.85 18.50
C MET A 1 -14.46 -7.02 17.87
N THR A 2 -15.12 -7.89 17.13
CA THR A 2 -14.46 -9.03 16.48
C THR A 2 -13.54 -8.50 15.40
N ARG A 3 -12.24 -8.80 15.49
CA ARG A 3 -11.21 -8.43 14.51
C ARG A 3 -11.29 -9.18 13.17
N TYR A 4 -12.40 -9.87 12.94
CA TYR A 4 -12.61 -10.60 11.71
C TYR A 4 -13.43 -9.76 10.76
N GLY A 5 -12.77 -9.20 9.74
CA GLY A 5 -13.43 -8.69 8.56
C GLY A 5 -14.02 -9.84 7.72
N ALA A 6 -14.66 -9.50 6.63
CA ALA A 6 -15.19 -10.48 5.69
C ALA A 6 -14.04 -11.24 5.02
N GLN A 7 -13.80 -12.50 5.43
CA GLN A 7 -12.69 -13.32 4.89
C GLN A 7 -12.98 -13.87 3.50
N PHE A 8 -14.23 -13.94 3.09
CA PHE A 8 -14.64 -14.60 1.84
C PHE A 8 -15.47 -13.72 0.92
N GLY A 9 -15.69 -12.47 1.29
CA GLY A 9 -16.49 -11.52 0.51
C GLY A 9 -15.66 -10.66 -0.45
N PRO A 10 -16.31 -9.83 -1.27
CA PRO A 10 -15.64 -8.84 -2.08
C PRO A 10 -14.89 -7.78 -1.24
N ASP A 11 -15.27 -7.63 0.02
CA ASP A 11 -14.75 -6.63 0.97
C ASP A 11 -13.64 -7.18 1.88
N ILE A 12 -12.75 -8.02 1.34
CA ILE A 12 -11.60 -8.54 2.08
C ILE A 12 -10.65 -7.39 2.42
N THR A 13 -10.22 -7.31 3.69
CA THR A 13 -9.20 -6.38 4.15
C THR A 13 -7.93 -7.13 4.58
N PHE A 14 -6.81 -6.42 4.63
CA PHE A 14 -5.54 -6.99 5.11
C PHE A 14 -5.68 -7.48 6.55
N LEU A 15 -5.50 -8.76 6.77
CA LEU A 15 -5.62 -9.41 8.09
C LEU A 15 -6.91 -9.08 8.87
N GLY A 16 -7.99 -8.73 8.18
CA GLY A 16 -9.29 -8.40 8.79
C GLY A 16 -9.32 -7.06 9.56
N VAL A 17 -8.37 -6.14 9.31
CA VAL A 17 -8.41 -4.80 9.92
C VAL A 17 -9.62 -4.00 9.41
N PRO A 18 -10.12 -3.01 10.18
CA PRO A 18 -11.24 -2.17 9.74
C PRO A 18 -10.93 -1.40 8.46
N ARG A 19 -11.98 -1.11 7.69
CA ARG A 19 -11.89 -0.25 6.50
C ARG A 19 -11.85 1.23 6.86
N CYS A 20 -11.23 2.01 5.98
CA CYS A 20 -11.37 3.46 5.91
C CYS A 20 -11.61 3.90 4.46
N ASP A 21 -11.98 5.15 4.29
CA ASP A 21 -12.23 5.79 3.00
C ASP A 21 -11.16 6.87 2.77
N LEU A 22 -10.38 6.73 1.69
CA LEU A 22 -9.34 7.71 1.33
C LEU A 22 -9.90 9.10 1.01
N ASP A 23 -11.16 9.20 0.62
CA ASP A 23 -11.80 10.47 0.30
C ASP A 23 -12.40 11.15 1.55
N ASP A 24 -12.49 10.42 2.67
CA ASP A 24 -12.89 10.95 3.99
C ASP A 24 -11.73 10.87 4.98
N ALA A 25 -10.96 11.95 5.10
CA ALA A 25 -9.83 12.04 6.02
C ALA A 25 -10.21 11.78 7.49
N SER A 26 -11.47 12.02 7.88
CA SER A 26 -11.94 11.76 9.24
C SER A 26 -12.01 10.26 9.56
N SER A 27 -12.16 9.41 8.54
CA SER A 27 -12.24 7.95 8.69
C SER A 27 -10.93 7.32 9.14
N TYR A 28 -9.79 8.00 8.96
CA TYR A 28 -8.44 7.52 9.32
C TYR A 28 -7.58 8.55 10.09
N ALA A 29 -8.20 9.62 10.62
CA ALA A 29 -7.49 10.71 11.30
C ALA A 29 -6.65 10.27 12.53
N ASP A 30 -7.00 9.16 13.15
CA ASP A 30 -6.32 8.58 14.31
C ASP A 30 -5.66 7.23 14.00
N ALA A 31 -5.45 6.91 12.72
CA ALA A 31 -4.73 5.73 12.31
C ALA A 31 -3.22 5.91 12.47
N ASP A 32 -2.52 4.85 12.93
CA ASP A 32 -1.07 4.77 12.87
C ASP A 32 -0.60 4.33 11.48
N VAL A 33 -1.37 3.42 10.85
CA VAL A 33 -1.05 2.83 9.56
C VAL A 33 -2.31 2.72 8.69
N VAL A 34 -2.19 3.08 7.41
CA VAL A 34 -3.23 2.86 6.40
C VAL A 34 -2.68 1.99 5.28
N ILE A 35 -3.30 0.84 5.08
CA ILE A 35 -3.00 -0.08 3.96
C ILE A 35 -3.67 0.45 2.70
N VAL A 36 -2.91 0.56 1.63
CA VAL A 36 -3.39 1.04 0.31
C VAL A 36 -2.99 0.03 -0.75
N GLY A 37 -3.93 -0.49 -1.50
CA GLY A 37 -3.63 -1.36 -2.64
C GLY A 37 -3.35 -0.56 -3.91
N ALA A 38 -2.31 -0.97 -4.65
CA ALA A 38 -1.91 -0.41 -5.93
C ALA A 38 -1.89 -1.52 -6.99
N PRO A 39 -3.05 -1.94 -7.54
CA PRO A 39 -3.17 -3.05 -8.48
C PRO A 39 -2.69 -2.67 -9.87
N PHE A 40 -1.38 -2.44 -10.02
CA PHE A 40 -0.74 -1.98 -11.24
C PHE A 40 0.26 -2.98 -11.79
N ASP A 41 0.29 -3.16 -13.11
CA ASP A 41 1.31 -3.95 -13.81
C ASP A 41 1.63 -3.40 -15.22
N GLY A 42 1.34 -2.11 -15.44
CA GLY A 42 1.59 -1.42 -16.70
C GLY A 42 3.07 -1.24 -17.03
N GLY A 43 3.97 -1.35 -16.05
CA GLY A 43 5.43 -1.31 -16.21
C GLY A 43 6.10 -2.69 -16.32
N THR A 44 5.34 -3.79 -16.31
CA THR A 44 5.87 -5.14 -16.33
C THR A 44 6.55 -5.45 -17.67
N SER A 45 7.84 -5.78 -17.62
CA SER A 45 8.66 -6.04 -18.82
C SER A 45 8.51 -7.45 -19.41
N HIS A 46 7.97 -8.42 -18.65
CA HIS A 46 7.91 -9.83 -19.09
C HIS A 46 6.49 -10.41 -18.95
N ARG A 47 6.08 -10.82 -17.76
CA ARG A 47 4.78 -11.45 -17.53
C ARG A 47 3.89 -10.57 -16.67
N PRO A 48 2.78 -10.05 -17.19
CA PRO A 48 1.82 -9.27 -16.40
C PRO A 48 1.09 -10.17 -15.38
N GLY A 49 0.45 -9.55 -14.40
CA GLY A 49 -0.32 -10.25 -13.37
C GLY A 49 -0.07 -9.73 -11.96
N THR A 50 0.95 -8.88 -11.75
CA THR A 50 1.22 -8.28 -10.44
C THR A 50 0.10 -7.37 -9.96
N ARG A 51 -0.78 -6.89 -10.84
CA ARG A 51 -2.02 -6.17 -10.47
C ARG A 51 -2.93 -6.96 -9.53
N PHE A 52 -2.81 -8.29 -9.49
CA PHE A 52 -3.56 -9.13 -8.56
C PHE A 52 -2.91 -9.23 -7.17
N GLY A 53 -1.70 -8.67 -6.99
CA GLY A 53 -0.92 -8.74 -5.76
C GLY A 53 -1.67 -8.22 -4.53
N PRO A 54 -2.27 -7.00 -4.54
CA PRO A 54 -2.96 -6.47 -3.37
C PRO A 54 -4.09 -7.39 -2.88
N ARG A 55 -4.89 -7.91 -3.82
CA ARG A 55 -5.95 -8.87 -3.50
C ARG A 55 -5.38 -10.20 -2.99
N ALA A 56 -4.37 -10.73 -3.66
CA ALA A 56 -3.75 -12.00 -3.26
C ALA A 56 -3.17 -11.92 -1.83
N ILE A 57 -2.51 -10.82 -1.50
CA ILE A 57 -1.97 -10.58 -0.15
C ILE A 57 -3.09 -10.53 0.89
N ARG A 58 -4.19 -9.83 0.62
CA ARG A 58 -5.34 -9.77 1.53
C ARG A 58 -6.02 -11.12 1.73
N MET A 59 -5.96 -12.00 0.72
CA MET A 59 -6.55 -13.34 0.76
C MET A 59 -5.69 -14.39 1.46
N THR A 60 -4.43 -14.07 1.80
CA THR A 60 -3.47 -15.05 2.37
C THR A 60 -3.50 -15.14 3.89
N ASP A 61 -4.59 -14.81 4.54
CA ASP A 61 -4.71 -14.95 6.00
C ASP A 61 -4.92 -16.42 6.39
N TYR A 62 -3.83 -17.09 6.73
CA TYR A 62 -3.83 -18.49 7.23
C TYR A 62 -3.68 -18.58 8.74
N LEU A 63 -3.55 -17.45 9.43
CA LEU A 63 -3.26 -17.44 10.86
C LEU A 63 -4.57 -17.49 11.65
N GLY A 64 -4.48 -18.15 12.80
CA GLY A 64 -5.60 -18.52 13.64
C GLY A 64 -6.70 -17.48 13.84
N HIS A 65 -7.86 -17.95 14.22
CA HIS A 65 -9.11 -17.20 14.28
C HIS A 65 -9.28 -16.32 15.53
N ASP A 66 -8.22 -16.08 16.30
CA ASP A 66 -8.26 -15.29 17.54
C ASP A 66 -7.95 -13.79 17.33
N GLY A 67 -7.64 -13.38 16.11
CA GLY A 67 -7.30 -12.00 15.78
C GLY A 67 -5.92 -11.55 16.27
N SER A 68 -5.14 -12.45 16.88
CA SER A 68 -3.78 -12.17 17.32
C SER A 68 -2.76 -12.51 16.23
N ARG A 69 -1.80 -11.62 16.01
CA ARG A 69 -0.76 -11.77 14.97
C ARG A 69 0.64 -11.47 15.53
N PRO A 70 1.02 -12.09 16.67
CA PRO A 70 2.30 -11.79 17.31
C PRO A 70 3.46 -12.28 16.45
N SER A 71 4.43 -11.40 16.21
CA SER A 71 5.73 -11.78 15.70
C SER A 71 6.57 -12.35 16.85
N ARG A 72 6.86 -13.66 16.81
CA ARG A 72 7.73 -14.30 17.81
C ARG A 72 9.15 -13.76 17.76
N ALA A 73 9.65 -13.43 16.57
CA ALA A 73 11.00 -12.90 16.40
C ALA A 73 11.14 -11.49 16.99
N LEU A 74 10.14 -10.64 16.77
CA LEU A 74 10.15 -9.26 17.23
C LEU A 74 9.50 -9.09 18.62
N ARG A 75 8.85 -10.13 19.15
CA ARG A 75 8.11 -10.12 20.43
C ARG A 75 7.08 -8.98 20.49
N THR A 76 6.42 -8.72 19.40
CA THR A 76 5.40 -7.66 19.27
C THR A 76 4.17 -8.15 18.50
N ASP A 77 3.04 -7.54 18.73
CA ASP A 77 1.80 -7.73 17.97
C ASP A 77 1.36 -6.37 17.41
N GLY A 78 1.79 -6.08 16.18
CA GLY A 78 1.53 -4.79 15.55
C GLY A 78 0.04 -4.47 15.39
N LEU A 79 -0.83 -5.48 15.22
CA LEU A 79 -2.27 -5.25 15.12
C LEU A 79 -2.94 -4.98 16.47
N LYS A 80 -2.27 -5.32 17.57
CA LYS A 80 -2.73 -4.99 18.94
C LYS A 80 -2.29 -3.60 19.34
N ASP A 81 -1.06 -3.26 18.98
CA ASP A 81 -0.37 -2.08 19.49
C ASP A 81 -0.54 -0.86 18.57
N LEU A 82 -0.93 -1.07 17.29
CA LEU A 82 -1.15 -0.03 16.29
C LEU A 82 -2.60 -0.04 15.80
N ARG A 83 -3.13 1.14 15.50
CA ARG A 83 -4.38 1.29 14.78
C ARG A 83 -4.13 1.20 13.28
N VAL A 84 -4.33 0.01 12.74
CA VAL A 84 -4.16 -0.29 11.31
C VAL A 84 -5.52 -0.30 10.63
N LEU A 85 -5.64 0.41 9.51
CA LEU A 85 -6.83 0.45 8.67
C LEU A 85 -6.49 0.04 7.24
N ASP A 86 -7.49 -0.42 6.48
CA ASP A 86 -7.34 -0.76 5.06
C ASP A 86 -8.25 0.12 4.20
N ALA A 87 -7.66 0.91 3.33
CA ALA A 87 -8.36 1.81 2.43
C ALA A 87 -8.84 1.13 1.13
N GLY A 88 -8.55 -0.15 0.96
CA GLY A 88 -8.82 -0.84 -0.30
C GLY A 88 -7.79 -0.49 -1.38
N ASP A 89 -8.21 -0.57 -2.63
CA ASP A 89 -7.34 -0.33 -3.79
C ASP A 89 -7.57 1.06 -4.36
N VAL A 90 -6.48 1.73 -4.74
CA VAL A 90 -6.54 2.94 -5.55
C VAL A 90 -7.03 2.60 -6.96
N GLU A 91 -7.87 3.45 -7.53
CA GLU A 91 -8.28 3.31 -8.92
C GLU A 91 -7.08 3.52 -9.85
N MET A 92 -6.73 2.47 -10.58
CA MET A 92 -5.65 2.48 -11.57
C MET A 92 -6.24 2.64 -12.97
N GLN A 93 -6.09 3.83 -13.56
CA GLN A 93 -6.63 4.12 -14.89
C GLN A 93 -5.97 3.23 -15.95
N PRO A 94 -6.72 2.32 -16.62
CA PRO A 94 -6.15 1.48 -17.67
C PRO A 94 -5.64 2.30 -18.85
N GLY A 95 -4.45 1.94 -19.37
CA GLY A 95 -3.87 2.58 -20.55
C GLY A 95 -3.22 3.95 -20.32
N ASP A 96 -3.27 4.49 -19.11
CA ASP A 96 -2.63 5.77 -18.75
C ASP A 96 -1.78 5.60 -17.49
N ILE A 97 -0.50 5.34 -17.70
CA ILE A 97 0.47 5.09 -16.63
C ILE A 97 0.61 6.31 -15.72
N LEU A 98 0.71 7.51 -16.30
CA LEU A 98 0.93 8.72 -15.52
C LEU A 98 -0.27 9.05 -14.64
N LYS A 99 -1.48 8.85 -15.17
CA LYS A 99 -2.70 9.05 -14.41
C LYS A 99 -2.87 8.01 -13.30
N ALA A 100 -2.54 6.74 -13.57
CA ALA A 100 -2.59 5.68 -12.58
C ALA A 100 -1.61 5.94 -11.43
N LEU A 101 -0.36 6.26 -11.75
CA LEU A 101 0.67 6.57 -10.74
C LEU A 101 0.34 7.87 -9.97
N GLY A 102 -0.19 8.91 -10.65
CA GLY A 102 -0.66 10.14 -9.98
C GLY A 102 -1.80 9.89 -8.99
N GLY A 103 -2.68 8.92 -9.26
CA GLY A 103 -3.71 8.50 -8.31
C GLY A 103 -3.12 7.88 -7.05
N LEU A 104 -2.10 7.04 -7.18
CA LEU A 104 -1.39 6.47 -6.03
C LEU A 104 -0.62 7.54 -5.25
N GLU A 105 0.11 8.42 -5.95
CA GLU A 105 0.82 9.54 -5.32
C GLU A 105 -0.13 10.38 -4.45
N ALA A 106 -1.29 10.76 -4.99
CA ALA A 106 -2.29 11.52 -4.24
C ALA A 106 -2.86 10.75 -3.04
N ALA A 107 -3.01 9.42 -3.13
CA ALA A 107 -3.45 8.59 -2.01
C ALA A 107 -2.40 8.56 -0.89
N VAL A 108 -1.13 8.36 -1.22
CA VAL A 108 0.00 8.40 -0.28
C VAL A 108 0.11 9.76 0.40
N GLU A 109 -0.02 10.86 -0.38
CA GLU A 109 -0.04 12.21 0.19
C GLU A 109 -1.14 12.40 1.24
N ARG A 110 -2.36 11.96 0.95
CA ARG A 110 -3.50 12.08 1.88
C ARG A 110 -3.23 11.36 3.19
N VAL A 111 -2.78 10.12 3.12
CA VAL A 111 -2.45 9.31 4.31
C VAL A 111 -1.32 9.96 5.11
N THR A 112 -0.24 10.38 4.44
CA THR A 112 0.91 11.03 5.10
C THR A 112 0.53 12.36 5.73
N ARG A 113 -0.34 13.17 5.10
CA ARG A 113 -0.85 14.43 5.67
C ARG A 113 -1.70 14.22 6.91
N ALA A 114 -2.42 13.11 7.01
CA ALA A 114 -3.17 12.74 8.20
C ALA A 114 -2.28 12.26 9.36
N GLY A 115 -0.98 12.13 9.14
CA GLY A 115 -0.02 11.67 10.15
C GLY A 115 0.12 10.14 10.23
N ALA A 116 -0.59 9.39 9.40
CA ALA A 116 -0.48 7.94 9.32
C ALA A 116 0.65 7.50 8.38
N ILE A 117 1.15 6.28 8.58
CA ILE A 117 2.13 5.64 7.71
C ILE A 117 1.37 4.90 6.59
N PRO A 118 1.53 5.27 5.32
CA PRO A 118 1.00 4.49 4.21
C PRO A 118 1.80 3.19 4.05
N VAL A 119 1.11 2.07 3.89
CA VAL A 119 1.71 0.78 3.50
C VAL A 119 1.07 0.36 2.19
N VAL A 120 1.84 0.45 1.10
CA VAL A 120 1.35 0.17 -0.24
C VAL A 120 1.54 -1.30 -0.59
N LEU A 121 0.44 -1.98 -0.93
CA LEU A 121 0.45 -3.34 -1.47
C LEU A 121 0.49 -3.27 -3.00
N GLY A 122 1.56 -3.70 -3.62
CA GLY A 122 1.73 -3.61 -5.06
C GLY A 122 1.46 -4.92 -5.78
N GLY A 123 1.61 -4.81 -6.90
CA GLY A 123 1.82 -4.23 -8.18
C GLY A 123 3.26 -4.39 -8.64
N ASP A 124 3.53 -3.89 -9.82
CA ASP A 124 4.91 -3.84 -10.31
C ASP A 124 5.70 -2.68 -9.66
N HIS A 125 7.01 -2.66 -9.88
CA HIS A 125 7.89 -1.72 -9.19
C HIS A 125 7.73 -0.25 -9.61
N SER A 126 7.01 0.05 -10.70
CA SER A 126 6.72 1.44 -11.11
C SER A 126 5.99 2.24 -10.04
N ILE A 127 5.22 1.55 -9.17
CA ILE A 127 4.51 2.19 -8.06
C ILE A 127 5.44 2.82 -7.02
N ALA A 128 6.69 2.35 -6.90
CA ALA A 128 7.64 2.87 -5.92
C ALA A 128 7.97 4.36 -6.14
N PHE A 129 7.94 4.81 -7.40
CA PHE A 129 8.14 6.22 -7.73
C PHE A 129 6.98 7.08 -7.18
N ALA A 130 5.75 6.65 -7.40
CA ALA A 130 4.56 7.37 -6.92
C ALA A 130 4.47 7.39 -5.40
N ASP A 131 4.79 6.25 -4.75
CA ASP A 131 4.82 6.13 -3.29
C ASP A 131 5.87 7.07 -2.68
N ALA A 132 7.11 7.01 -3.15
CA ALA A 132 8.18 7.88 -2.67
C ALA A 132 7.89 9.38 -2.92
N THR A 133 7.32 9.72 -4.09
CA THR A 133 6.97 11.10 -4.44
C THR A 133 5.85 11.62 -3.54
N GLY A 134 4.78 10.84 -3.33
CA GLY A 134 3.68 11.23 -2.44
C GLY A 134 4.15 11.49 -1.01
N GLY A 135 5.04 10.64 -0.48
CA GLY A 135 5.68 10.88 0.81
C GLY A 135 6.54 12.16 0.82
N ALA A 136 7.37 12.36 -0.20
CA ALA A 136 8.26 13.52 -0.32
C ALA A 136 7.51 14.84 -0.48
N ASN A 137 6.36 14.85 -1.16
CA ASN A 137 5.51 16.03 -1.31
C ASN A 137 5.00 16.56 0.03
N VAL A 138 4.84 15.70 1.02
CA VAL A 138 4.37 16.05 2.36
C VAL A 138 5.53 16.34 3.32
N LEU A 139 6.55 15.46 3.32
CA LEU A 139 7.65 15.52 4.29
C LEU A 139 8.78 16.46 3.85
N GLY A 140 8.81 16.83 2.59
CA GLY A 140 9.78 17.70 1.95
C GLY A 140 10.79 16.94 1.07
N HIS A 141 10.93 17.40 -0.17
CA HIS A 141 11.95 16.89 -1.09
C HIS A 141 13.35 17.07 -0.50
N GLY A 142 14.19 16.01 -0.64
CA GLY A 142 15.52 15.97 -0.04
C GLY A 142 15.56 15.63 1.46
N ARG A 143 14.41 15.42 2.09
CA ARG A 143 14.29 15.03 3.51
C ARG A 143 13.85 13.57 3.68
N VAL A 144 13.48 12.90 2.60
CA VAL A 144 13.08 11.49 2.59
C VAL A 144 14.26 10.67 2.08
N SER A 145 14.56 9.55 2.75
CA SER A 145 15.53 8.54 2.31
C SER A 145 14.80 7.24 2.03
N MET A 146 15.27 6.50 1.02
CA MET A 146 14.73 5.19 0.67
C MET A 146 15.69 4.09 1.12
N ILE A 147 15.14 3.07 1.82
CA ILE A 147 15.82 1.80 2.04
C ILE A 147 15.17 0.79 1.09
N HIS A 148 15.96 0.25 0.16
CA HIS A 148 15.46 -0.55 -0.95
C HIS A 148 15.96 -2.00 -0.83
N PHE A 149 15.03 -2.95 -0.64
CA PHE A 149 15.32 -4.39 -0.62
C PHE A 149 14.84 -5.00 -1.93
N ASP A 150 15.71 -5.04 -2.92
CA ASP A 150 15.40 -5.51 -4.28
C ASP A 150 16.66 -6.15 -4.90
N ALA A 151 16.46 -7.06 -5.86
CA ALA A 151 17.53 -7.63 -6.67
C ALA A 151 18.10 -6.62 -7.68
N HIS A 152 17.38 -5.56 -8.01
CA HIS A 152 17.74 -4.54 -8.98
C HIS A 152 17.77 -3.16 -8.31
N ALA A 153 18.74 -2.34 -8.68
CA ALA A 153 18.91 -1.00 -8.08
C ALA A 153 17.77 -0.02 -8.39
N GLY A 154 16.95 -0.27 -9.41
CA GLY A 154 15.85 0.62 -9.80
C GLY A 154 16.27 1.98 -10.36
N THR A 155 17.57 2.20 -10.57
CA THR A 155 18.16 3.48 -10.99
C THR A 155 18.62 3.48 -12.45
N GLY A 156 18.22 2.48 -13.22
CA GLY A 156 18.58 2.35 -14.62
C GLY A 156 18.01 3.50 -15.46
N ASN A 157 18.90 4.33 -16.01
CA ASN A 157 18.54 5.33 -16.99
C ASN A 157 18.81 4.74 -18.38
N ILE A 158 17.78 4.20 -19.03
CA ILE A 158 17.89 3.78 -20.42
C ILE A 158 17.57 5.03 -21.27
N GLU A 159 18.55 5.51 -22.03
CA GLU A 159 18.34 6.60 -22.98
C GLU A 159 17.13 6.27 -23.87
N GLY A 160 16.09 7.10 -23.83
CA GLY A 160 14.85 6.94 -24.60
C GLY A 160 13.63 6.42 -23.81
N THR A 161 13.79 5.95 -22.60
CA THR A 161 12.67 5.65 -21.68
C THR A 161 12.72 6.60 -20.50
N ARG A 162 11.95 7.68 -20.59
CA ARG A 162 11.60 8.45 -19.38
C ARG A 162 10.45 7.70 -18.72
N VAL A 163 10.73 7.03 -17.63
CA VAL A 163 9.73 6.62 -16.66
C VAL A 163 9.59 7.74 -15.65
#